data_7f90f52e68134c16a95229e618ec8246
#
_entry.id   7f90f52e68134c16a95229e618ec8246
#
_cell.length_a   1.000
_cell.length_b   1.000
_cell.length_c   1.000
_cell.angle_alpha   90.00
_cell.angle_beta   90.00
_cell.angle_gamma   90.00
#
_symmetry.space_group_name_H-M   'P 1'
#
loop_
_entity.id
_entity.type
_entity.pdbx_description
1 polymer ?
#
loop_
_entity_poly.entity_id
_entity_poly.type
_entity_poly.pdbx_seq_one_letter_code
_entity_poly.pdbx_strand_id
1 'polypeptide(L)'
;MGRISDQLSGWSSKRLGYWKDLRSRREERKTRSPLFNEEALRRIEVLQRDWYERYREAVKVAPERKSSFKTTSGIEIRPLYTPLDVSWLDYEADLGFPGDYPFTRGVYTSMYRSKLWTMRQFAGFGTPEDTNRRFKFLLEHGETGLSLAFDMPTLYGYDPDNPRSEGEVGKCGVSVATVRDMEIIFDGIPLDKVSVSMTINAPAAVLLAMLIVVAEKQGVPMSALSGTTQTDILKEFIAQKEWAFTPEGHLRIIRDMMEFCTRNMPRWHYISISGYHIREAGASAVQELAFTLMDGFTYVDLGISSGMKVDEFAPRFSFFFNSTMNFFEEIAKFRAARKIWATVMREFYGARNPRSMTLRFHTQTSGASLTWQQPLNNIIRTTIEALAAVLGGTQSLHTNSYDEAWALPTEEAVLVALRTQQIIAEETDVPDTIDPLAGSYFVEWLTDQMFEKALEYFHKIDEMGGMLRAIESGYVQREIHETAYRTQLAVES
;
A
#
# COMPACT_ATOMS: atom_id res chain seq x y z
N MET A 1 -17.87 10.08 -27.70
CA MET A 1 -16.91 9.41 -26.79
C MET A 1 -17.58 8.17 -26.23
N GLY A 2 -16.99 6.97 -26.40
CA GLY A 2 -17.52 5.73 -25.79
C GLY A 2 -17.55 5.83 -24.27
N ARG A 3 -18.37 4.98 -23.61
CA ARG A 3 -18.39 4.92 -22.13
C ARG A 3 -17.00 4.57 -21.59
N ILE A 4 -16.64 5.11 -20.46
CA ILE A 4 -15.35 4.82 -19.78
C ILE A 4 -15.20 3.31 -19.54
N SER A 5 -16.28 2.65 -19.11
CA SER A 5 -16.32 1.19 -18.91
C SER A 5 -15.94 0.38 -20.15
N ASP A 6 -16.37 0.81 -21.36
CA ASP A 6 -16.03 0.10 -22.59
C ASP A 6 -14.54 0.26 -22.95
N GLN A 7 -13.98 1.46 -22.72
CA GLN A 7 -12.56 1.72 -22.91
C GLN A 7 -11.69 0.87 -21.98
N LEU A 8 -12.06 0.77 -20.70
CA LEU A 8 -11.34 -0.03 -19.70
C LEU A 8 -11.40 -1.53 -20.02
N SER A 9 -12.55 -2.05 -20.47
CA SER A 9 -12.69 -3.46 -20.89
C SER A 9 -11.79 -3.81 -22.08
N GLY A 10 -11.53 -2.87 -22.99
CA GLY A 10 -10.59 -3.07 -24.09
C GLY A 10 -9.14 -3.31 -23.62
N TRP A 11 -8.74 -2.67 -22.54
CA TRP A 11 -7.42 -2.88 -21.92
C TRP A 11 -7.31 -4.25 -21.23
N SER A 12 -8.36 -4.71 -20.55
CA SER A 12 -8.41 -6.04 -19.93
C SER A 12 -8.18 -7.15 -20.94
N SER A 13 -8.81 -7.06 -22.13
CA SER A 13 -8.60 -8.04 -23.20
C SER A 13 -7.14 -8.10 -23.68
N LYS A 14 -6.44 -6.97 -23.73
CA LYS A 14 -5.02 -6.92 -24.08
C LYS A 14 -4.13 -7.53 -22.98
N ARG A 15 -4.43 -7.22 -21.69
CA ARG A 15 -3.67 -7.76 -20.55
C ARG A 15 -3.82 -9.27 -20.42
N LEU A 16 -4.94 -9.88 -20.77
CA LEU A 16 -5.10 -11.33 -20.76
C LEU A 16 -4.03 -12.06 -21.58
N GLY A 17 -3.69 -11.56 -22.76
CA GLY A 17 -2.59 -12.11 -23.56
C GLY A 17 -1.24 -11.93 -22.88
N TYR A 18 -1.00 -10.77 -22.31
CA TYR A 18 0.24 -10.46 -21.59
C TYR A 18 0.43 -11.33 -20.35
N TRP A 19 -0.61 -11.57 -19.53
CA TRP A 19 -0.50 -12.43 -18.36
C TRP A 19 -0.10 -13.86 -18.70
N LYS A 20 -0.65 -14.42 -19.79
CA LYS A 20 -0.27 -15.76 -20.28
C LYS A 20 1.19 -15.81 -20.71
N ASP A 21 1.62 -14.82 -21.49
CA ASP A 21 3.01 -14.72 -21.93
C ASP A 21 3.98 -14.51 -20.76
N LEU A 22 3.66 -13.61 -19.83
CA LEU A 22 4.47 -13.36 -18.63
C LEU A 22 4.64 -14.64 -17.79
N ARG A 23 3.56 -15.39 -17.55
CA ARG A 23 3.62 -16.67 -16.82
C ARG A 23 4.52 -17.67 -17.55
N SER A 24 4.35 -17.84 -18.86
CA SER A 24 5.19 -18.77 -19.65
C SER A 24 6.67 -18.42 -19.58
N ARG A 25 7.02 -17.15 -19.74
CA ARG A 25 8.42 -16.68 -19.63
C ARG A 25 9.01 -16.90 -18.24
N ARG A 26 8.21 -16.74 -17.18
CA ARG A 26 8.65 -16.99 -15.81
C ARG A 26 8.89 -18.47 -15.55
N GLU A 27 8.01 -19.37 -16.04
CA GLU A 27 8.18 -20.81 -15.95
C GLU A 27 9.44 -21.26 -16.70
N GLU A 28 9.69 -20.77 -17.92
CA GLU A 28 10.90 -21.04 -18.67
C GLU A 28 12.17 -20.59 -17.91
N ARG A 29 12.16 -19.40 -17.32
CA ARG A 29 13.29 -18.91 -16.50
C ARG A 29 13.58 -19.80 -15.30
N LYS A 30 12.57 -20.39 -14.66
CA LYS A 30 12.74 -21.27 -13.50
C LYS A 30 13.47 -22.58 -13.83
N THR A 31 13.70 -22.88 -15.10
CA THR A 31 14.52 -24.03 -15.52
C THR A 31 16.03 -23.76 -15.49
N ARG A 32 16.46 -22.51 -15.25
CA ARG A 32 17.86 -22.07 -15.23
C ARG A 32 18.32 -21.80 -13.82
N SER A 33 19.62 -21.84 -13.60
CA SER A 33 20.25 -21.56 -12.31
C SER A 33 21.39 -20.53 -12.48
N PRO A 34 21.06 -19.23 -12.64
CA PRO A 34 22.07 -18.21 -13.01
C PRO A 34 23.01 -17.84 -11.88
N LEU A 35 22.58 -17.94 -10.61
CA LEU A 35 23.39 -17.57 -9.44
C LEU A 35 24.08 -18.72 -8.74
N PHE A 36 23.62 -19.93 -8.93
CA PHE A 36 24.12 -21.08 -8.15
C PHE A 36 24.86 -22.07 -9.02
N ASN A 37 25.97 -22.59 -8.50
CA ASN A 37 26.72 -23.64 -9.17
C ASN A 37 25.93 -24.95 -9.13
N GLU A 38 25.70 -25.57 -10.27
CA GLU A 38 24.90 -26.82 -10.39
C GLU A 38 25.46 -27.99 -9.58
N GLU A 39 26.79 -28.12 -9.50
CA GLU A 39 27.40 -29.18 -8.70
C GLU A 39 27.16 -28.94 -7.20
N ALA A 40 27.23 -27.69 -6.76
CA ALA A 40 26.88 -27.33 -5.39
C ALA A 40 25.40 -27.62 -5.08
N LEU A 41 24.49 -27.31 -6.01
CA LEU A 41 23.07 -27.64 -5.84
C LEU A 41 22.82 -29.15 -5.70
N ARG A 42 23.48 -29.99 -6.53
CA ARG A 42 23.36 -31.46 -6.41
C ARG A 42 23.86 -31.95 -5.05
N ARG A 43 24.94 -31.38 -4.51
CA ARG A 43 25.43 -31.72 -3.15
C ARG A 43 24.45 -31.31 -2.07
N ILE A 44 23.88 -30.10 -2.20
CA ILE A 44 22.88 -29.60 -1.25
C ILE A 44 21.63 -30.49 -1.28
N GLU A 45 21.21 -30.97 -2.46
CA GLU A 45 20.06 -31.87 -2.59
C GLU A 45 20.24 -33.16 -1.78
N VAL A 46 21.44 -33.77 -1.86
CA VAL A 46 21.75 -34.95 -1.06
C VAL A 46 21.70 -34.64 0.43
N LEU A 47 22.38 -33.58 0.86
CA LEU A 47 22.41 -33.18 2.26
C LEU A 47 21.00 -32.79 2.81
N GLN A 48 20.18 -32.15 1.97
CA GLN A 48 18.81 -31.82 2.31
C GLN A 48 17.94 -33.04 2.52
N ARG A 49 18.11 -34.08 1.68
CA ARG A 49 17.42 -35.37 1.81
C ARG A 49 17.75 -36.02 3.16
N ASP A 50 19.03 -36.15 3.46
CA ASP A 50 19.51 -36.70 4.74
C ASP A 50 18.99 -35.86 5.95
N TRP A 51 18.92 -34.55 5.80
CA TRP A 51 18.36 -33.68 6.83
C TRP A 51 16.88 -33.92 7.03
N TYR A 52 16.09 -34.06 5.95
CA TYR A 52 14.64 -34.33 6.04
C TYR A 52 14.36 -35.73 6.64
N GLU A 53 15.24 -36.72 6.46
CA GLU A 53 15.12 -37.98 7.16
C GLU A 53 15.28 -37.81 8.67
N ARG A 54 16.32 -37.11 9.11
CA ARG A 54 16.52 -36.79 10.54
C ARG A 54 15.38 -35.95 11.09
N TYR A 55 14.88 -34.99 10.34
CA TYR A 55 13.75 -34.15 10.73
C TYR A 55 12.50 -35.00 10.97
N ARG A 56 12.17 -35.91 10.06
CA ARG A 56 11.04 -36.80 10.21
C ARG A 56 11.14 -37.70 11.44
N GLU A 57 12.32 -38.20 11.77
CA GLU A 57 12.52 -38.96 13.00
C GLU A 57 12.40 -38.08 14.24
N ALA A 58 12.92 -36.86 14.20
CA ALA A 58 12.82 -35.92 15.31
C ALA A 58 11.36 -35.56 15.64
N VAL A 59 10.54 -35.30 14.62
CA VAL A 59 9.12 -34.92 14.83
C VAL A 59 8.23 -36.10 15.27
N LYS A 60 8.69 -37.35 15.12
CA LYS A 60 8.03 -38.51 15.75
C LYS A 60 8.19 -38.48 17.27
N VAL A 61 9.34 -38.01 17.75
CA VAL A 61 9.65 -37.91 19.19
C VAL A 61 9.09 -36.64 19.79
N ALA A 62 9.23 -35.52 19.10
CA ALA A 62 8.72 -34.22 19.50
C ALA A 62 7.86 -33.65 18.34
N PRO A 63 6.54 -33.88 18.35
CA PRO A 63 5.65 -33.43 17.30
C PRO A 63 5.70 -31.93 17.06
N GLU A 64 5.51 -31.51 15.81
CA GLU A 64 5.35 -30.11 15.48
C GLU A 64 4.20 -29.48 16.27
N ARG A 65 4.36 -28.23 16.66
CA ARG A 65 3.37 -27.48 17.47
C ARG A 65 2.04 -27.20 16.74
N LYS A 66 2.01 -27.38 15.42
CA LYS A 66 0.84 -27.21 14.57
C LYS A 66 0.81 -28.30 13.49
N SER A 67 -0.37 -28.69 13.07
CA SER A 67 -0.58 -29.65 11.97
C SER A 67 -0.23 -29.07 10.59
N SER A 68 -0.18 -27.74 10.45
CA SER A 68 0.14 -27.02 9.21
C SER A 68 0.68 -25.63 9.53
N PHE A 69 1.69 -25.21 8.79
CA PHE A 69 2.26 -23.86 8.86
C PHE A 69 1.94 -23.15 7.54
N LYS A 70 1.16 -22.07 7.63
CA LYS A 70 0.73 -21.29 6.47
C LYS A 70 0.78 -19.79 6.77
N THR A 71 1.00 -19.00 5.73
CA THR A 71 0.78 -17.56 5.78
C THR A 71 -0.71 -17.23 5.86
N THR A 72 -1.06 -15.97 6.10
CA THR A 72 -2.48 -15.54 6.07
C THR A 72 -3.12 -15.68 4.68
N SER A 73 -2.31 -15.69 3.63
CA SER A 73 -2.77 -15.97 2.26
C SER A 73 -2.89 -17.47 1.93
N GLY A 74 -2.65 -18.34 2.92
CA GLY A 74 -2.73 -19.79 2.75
C GLY A 74 -1.52 -20.42 2.06
N ILE A 75 -0.43 -19.70 1.86
CA ILE A 75 0.82 -20.22 1.29
C ILE A 75 1.46 -21.13 2.34
N GLU A 76 1.71 -22.39 1.98
CA GLU A 76 2.30 -23.36 2.88
C GLU A 76 3.78 -23.06 3.11
N ILE A 77 4.21 -23.09 4.38
CA ILE A 77 5.59 -22.81 4.80
C ILE A 77 6.26 -24.11 5.18
N ARG A 78 7.38 -24.40 4.54
CA ARG A 78 8.23 -25.56 4.82
C ARG A 78 9.15 -25.29 6.00
N PRO A 79 9.63 -26.33 6.70
CA PRO A 79 10.51 -26.15 7.86
C PRO A 79 11.89 -25.58 7.51
N LEU A 80 12.34 -25.71 6.26
CA LEU A 80 13.65 -25.25 5.79
C LEU A 80 13.57 -24.74 4.35
N TYR A 81 14.32 -23.68 4.07
CA TYR A 81 14.57 -23.17 2.71
C TYR A 81 16.07 -23.12 2.43
N THR A 82 16.46 -23.48 1.23
CA THR A 82 17.84 -23.65 0.77
C THR A 82 18.02 -23.01 -0.60
N PRO A 83 19.24 -22.96 -1.16
CA PRO A 83 19.45 -22.53 -2.54
C PRO A 83 18.59 -23.27 -3.58
N LEU A 84 18.17 -24.51 -3.30
CA LEU A 84 17.31 -25.29 -4.20
C LEU A 84 15.95 -24.65 -4.41
N ASP A 85 15.43 -23.97 -3.40
CA ASP A 85 14.11 -23.35 -3.41
C ASP A 85 14.07 -22.06 -4.24
N VAL A 86 15.24 -21.49 -4.50
CA VAL A 86 15.46 -20.25 -5.25
C VAL A 86 16.55 -20.42 -6.31
N SER A 87 16.77 -21.63 -6.79
CA SER A 87 17.81 -21.92 -7.79
C SER A 87 17.66 -21.07 -9.06
N TRP A 88 16.43 -20.72 -9.39
CA TRP A 88 16.03 -19.89 -10.52
C TRP A 88 16.35 -18.40 -10.35
N LEU A 89 16.73 -17.95 -9.15
CA LEU A 89 16.93 -16.53 -8.85
C LEU A 89 18.04 -15.94 -9.73
N ASP A 90 17.72 -14.86 -10.41
CA ASP A 90 18.62 -14.07 -11.22
C ASP A 90 18.84 -12.71 -10.56
N TYR A 91 20.12 -12.31 -10.36
CA TYR A 91 20.41 -11.09 -9.65
C TYR A 91 19.86 -9.84 -10.37
N GLU A 92 20.06 -9.74 -11.69
CA GLU A 92 19.65 -8.59 -12.47
C GLU A 92 18.12 -8.54 -12.69
N ALA A 93 17.54 -9.69 -13.02
CA ALA A 93 16.14 -9.74 -13.41
C ALA A 93 15.16 -9.87 -12.23
N ASP A 94 15.60 -10.41 -11.09
CA ASP A 94 14.74 -10.63 -9.94
C ASP A 94 14.99 -9.65 -8.79
N LEU A 95 16.26 -9.37 -8.50
CA LEU A 95 16.67 -8.48 -7.42
C LEU A 95 16.98 -7.07 -7.91
N GLY A 96 17.91 -6.93 -8.82
CA GLY A 96 18.46 -5.66 -9.26
C GLY A 96 19.26 -4.94 -8.17
N PHE A 97 19.71 -3.73 -8.47
CA PHE A 97 20.26 -2.82 -7.49
C PHE A 97 19.15 -1.90 -6.93
N PRO A 98 19.28 -1.41 -5.68
CA PRO A 98 18.35 -0.42 -5.14
C PRO A 98 18.28 0.82 -6.05
N GLY A 99 17.05 1.24 -6.38
CA GLY A 99 16.80 2.35 -7.29
C GLY A 99 16.79 2.01 -8.78
N ASP A 100 17.14 0.76 -9.15
CA ASP A 100 17.11 0.27 -10.53
C ASP A 100 16.00 -0.78 -10.74
N TYR A 101 15.59 -0.93 -11.99
CA TYR A 101 14.65 -1.99 -12.39
C TYR A 101 15.19 -3.37 -11.98
N PRO A 102 14.35 -4.25 -11.43
CA PRO A 102 12.91 -4.20 -11.24
C PRO A 102 12.44 -3.57 -9.91
N PHE A 103 13.27 -2.82 -9.22
CA PHE A 103 13.01 -2.14 -7.95
C PHE A 103 12.66 -3.06 -6.77
N THR A 104 12.92 -4.34 -6.86
CA THR A 104 12.62 -5.31 -5.80
C THR A 104 13.24 -4.89 -4.47
N ARG A 105 14.47 -4.36 -4.50
CA ARG A 105 15.26 -3.98 -3.32
C ARG A 105 15.01 -2.56 -2.82
N GLY A 106 14.19 -1.78 -3.51
CA GLY A 106 13.84 -0.41 -3.12
C GLY A 106 13.77 0.56 -4.29
N VAL A 107 13.06 1.66 -4.10
CA VAL A 107 12.77 2.64 -5.16
C VAL A 107 13.82 3.74 -5.31
N TYR A 108 14.76 3.86 -4.37
CA TYR A 108 15.85 4.82 -4.37
C TYR A 108 17.20 4.13 -4.21
N THR A 109 18.25 4.69 -4.84
CA THR A 109 19.61 4.13 -4.80
C THR A 109 20.17 4.05 -3.38
N SER A 110 19.88 5.03 -2.54
CA SER A 110 20.41 5.11 -1.17
C SER A 110 19.38 4.77 -0.09
N MET A 111 18.10 4.64 -0.46
CA MET A 111 16.99 4.38 0.48
C MET A 111 17.14 5.17 1.79
N TYR A 112 17.04 4.53 2.93
CA TYR A 112 17.07 5.19 4.25
C TYR A 112 18.45 5.72 4.65
N ARG A 113 19.50 5.30 4.01
CA ARG A 113 20.87 5.83 4.27
C ARG A 113 21.00 7.33 3.96
N SER A 114 20.20 7.85 3.01
CA SER A 114 20.20 9.30 2.70
C SER A 114 18.99 10.01 3.30
N LYS A 115 17.83 9.34 3.34
CA LYS A 115 16.60 9.93 3.85
C LYS A 115 15.71 8.82 4.41
N LEU A 116 15.42 8.90 5.69
CA LEU A 116 14.43 8.04 6.35
C LEU A 116 13.06 8.17 5.69
N TRP A 117 12.17 7.23 5.96
CA TRP A 117 10.77 7.35 5.60
C TRP A 117 10.15 8.60 6.26
N THR A 118 9.15 9.17 5.61
CA THR A 118 8.40 10.27 6.21
C THR A 118 7.58 9.72 7.38
N MET A 119 7.85 10.20 8.59
CA MET A 119 7.03 9.93 9.76
C MET A 119 5.76 10.75 9.64
N ARG A 120 4.62 10.09 9.54
CA ARG A 120 3.36 10.72 9.14
C ARG A 120 2.21 10.08 9.90
N GLN A 121 1.84 10.70 11.02
CA GLN A 121 0.69 10.26 11.79
C GLN A 121 -0.62 10.73 11.11
N PHE A 122 -1.58 9.82 11.01
CA PHE A 122 -2.94 10.13 10.56
C PHE A 122 -3.65 10.86 11.69
N ALA A 123 -3.97 12.14 11.49
CA ALA A 123 -4.48 13.01 12.53
C ALA A 123 -5.56 13.95 11.99
N GLY A 124 -6.56 14.18 12.81
CA GLY A 124 -7.69 15.07 12.57
C GLY A 124 -8.85 14.65 13.47
N PHE A 125 -9.45 15.61 14.16
CA PHE A 125 -10.62 15.38 15.03
C PHE A 125 -11.25 16.70 15.42
N GLY A 126 -12.49 16.64 15.86
CA GLY A 126 -13.19 17.79 16.43
C GLY A 126 -13.33 18.94 15.47
N THR A 127 -12.92 20.11 15.92
CA THR A 127 -12.96 21.33 15.13
C THR A 127 -11.68 21.53 14.29
N PRO A 128 -11.69 22.41 13.29
CA PRO A 128 -10.48 22.84 12.59
C PRO A 128 -9.37 23.34 13.52
N GLU A 129 -9.71 24.05 14.60
CA GLU A 129 -8.77 24.52 15.60
C GLU A 129 -8.13 23.39 16.40
N ASP A 130 -8.89 22.34 16.76
CA ASP A 130 -8.38 21.18 17.46
C ASP A 130 -7.34 20.46 16.59
N THR A 131 -7.65 20.29 15.32
CA THR A 131 -6.75 19.66 14.32
C THR A 131 -5.50 20.50 14.09
N ASN A 132 -5.62 21.83 13.99
CA ASN A 132 -4.47 22.72 13.87
C ASN A 132 -3.52 22.59 15.07
N ARG A 133 -4.06 22.56 16.31
CA ARG A 133 -3.25 22.35 17.52
C ARG A 133 -2.54 20.98 17.49
N ARG A 134 -3.23 19.91 17.09
CA ARG A 134 -2.64 18.58 16.96
C ARG A 134 -1.53 18.56 15.92
N PHE A 135 -1.68 19.19 14.78
CA PHE A 135 -0.65 19.28 13.75
C PHE A 135 0.60 20.01 14.24
N LYS A 136 0.42 21.16 14.92
CA LYS A 136 1.55 21.89 15.52
C LYS A 136 2.26 21.03 16.56
N PHE A 137 1.52 20.37 17.44
CA PHE A 137 2.06 19.44 18.42
C PHE A 137 2.92 18.33 17.77
N LEU A 138 2.42 17.66 16.75
CA LEU A 138 3.15 16.59 16.06
C LEU A 138 4.42 17.09 15.37
N LEU A 139 4.35 18.25 14.69
CA LEU A 139 5.53 18.87 14.06
C LEU A 139 6.60 19.26 15.09
N GLU A 140 6.21 19.79 16.25
CA GLU A 140 7.11 20.11 17.36
C GLU A 140 7.79 18.87 17.94
N HIS A 141 7.16 17.69 17.82
CA HIS A 141 7.71 16.42 18.32
C HIS A 141 8.45 15.60 17.26
N GLY A 142 8.68 16.18 16.05
CA GLY A 142 9.53 15.59 15.03
C GLY A 142 8.79 14.83 13.92
N GLU A 143 7.49 15.01 13.77
CA GLU A 143 6.78 14.55 12.59
C GLU A 143 7.27 15.30 11.34
N THR A 144 7.41 14.60 10.22
CA THR A 144 8.04 15.16 9.02
C THR A 144 7.08 15.39 7.85
N GLY A 145 5.80 15.09 8.03
CA GLY A 145 4.75 15.37 7.06
C GLY A 145 3.37 15.10 7.64
N LEU A 146 2.38 15.91 7.30
CA LEU A 146 1.04 15.86 7.85
C LEU A 146 0.13 14.91 7.08
N SER A 147 -0.80 14.24 7.78
CA SER A 147 -1.88 13.44 7.21
C SER A 147 -3.21 13.84 7.84
N LEU A 148 -4.11 14.40 7.01
CA LEU A 148 -5.38 14.96 7.45
C LEU A 148 -6.49 13.92 7.39
N ALA A 149 -7.08 13.62 8.54
CA ALA A 149 -8.26 12.78 8.69
C ALA A 149 -9.52 13.64 8.66
N PHE A 150 -10.48 13.27 7.82
CA PHE A 150 -11.78 13.94 7.71
C PHE A 150 -12.87 13.11 8.40
N ASP A 151 -13.90 13.80 8.89
CA ASP A 151 -15.07 13.17 9.46
C ASP A 151 -16.01 12.57 8.39
N MET A 152 -16.93 11.72 8.80
CA MET A 152 -17.84 11.03 7.88
C MET A 152 -18.66 11.99 7.01
N PRO A 153 -19.22 13.10 7.52
CA PRO A 153 -19.91 14.07 6.68
C PRO A 153 -19.02 14.59 5.55
N THR A 154 -17.80 15.02 5.86
CA THR A 154 -16.84 15.51 4.85
C THR A 154 -16.50 14.43 3.83
N LEU A 155 -16.27 13.17 4.26
CA LEU A 155 -15.95 12.04 3.36
C LEU A 155 -17.07 11.73 2.36
N TYR A 156 -18.34 11.89 2.79
CA TYR A 156 -19.50 11.72 1.91
C TYR A 156 -19.89 13.00 1.14
N GLY A 157 -19.27 14.15 1.44
CA GLY A 157 -19.61 15.43 0.84
C GLY A 157 -20.90 16.04 1.37
N TYR A 158 -21.23 15.79 2.63
CA TYR A 158 -22.34 16.44 3.34
C TYR A 158 -21.86 17.61 4.18
N ASP A 159 -22.67 18.66 4.23
CA ASP A 159 -22.45 19.76 5.17
C ASP A 159 -22.75 19.32 6.62
N PRO A 160 -22.11 19.94 7.63
CA PRO A 160 -22.32 19.59 9.04
C PRO A 160 -23.76 19.73 9.54
N ASP A 161 -24.54 20.64 8.93
CA ASP A 161 -25.95 20.88 9.27
C ASP A 161 -26.94 19.96 8.53
N ASN A 162 -26.43 19.08 7.66
CA ASN A 162 -27.26 18.07 7.00
C ASN A 162 -27.81 17.10 8.06
N PRO A 163 -29.12 16.72 8.02
CA PRO A 163 -29.69 15.77 8.97
C PRO A 163 -28.95 14.42 9.05
N ARG A 164 -28.26 14.00 7.98
CA ARG A 164 -27.44 12.77 7.95
C ARG A 164 -26.11 12.91 8.69
N SER A 165 -25.70 14.15 8.99
CA SER A 165 -24.44 14.44 9.68
C SER A 165 -24.59 14.46 11.20
N GLU A 166 -25.84 14.36 11.72
CA GLU A 166 -26.13 14.40 13.15
C GLU A 166 -25.37 13.30 13.90
N GLY A 167 -24.60 13.69 14.90
CA GLY A 167 -23.81 12.78 15.71
C GLY A 167 -22.50 12.31 15.12
N GLU A 168 -22.13 12.66 13.85
CA GLU A 168 -20.90 12.24 13.19
C GLU A 168 -19.89 13.37 12.97
N VAL A 169 -20.31 14.64 13.15
CA VAL A 169 -19.45 15.81 12.95
C VAL A 169 -18.26 15.79 13.92
N GLY A 170 -17.03 15.81 13.40
CA GLY A 170 -15.80 15.87 14.17
C GLY A 170 -15.38 14.59 14.91
N LYS A 171 -16.08 13.45 14.71
CA LYS A 171 -15.82 12.22 15.47
C LYS A 171 -14.60 11.43 15.00
N CYS A 172 -14.57 10.98 13.76
CA CYS A 172 -13.50 10.14 13.21
C CYS A 172 -12.46 10.93 12.40
N GLY A 173 -12.61 12.24 12.40
CA GLY A 173 -11.78 13.19 11.68
C GLY A 173 -12.30 14.59 11.89
N VAL A 174 -11.70 15.57 11.22
CA VAL A 174 -12.13 16.97 11.27
C VAL A 174 -13.22 17.25 10.23
N SER A 175 -14.21 18.04 10.61
CA SER A 175 -15.22 18.54 9.68
C SER A 175 -14.67 19.70 8.85
N VAL A 176 -14.77 19.59 7.51
CA VAL A 176 -14.36 20.62 6.57
C VAL A 176 -15.46 20.85 5.55
N ALA A 177 -16.27 21.87 5.78
CA ALA A 177 -17.37 22.26 4.89
C ALA A 177 -17.00 23.43 3.98
N THR A 178 -16.10 24.29 4.43
CA THR A 178 -15.75 25.54 3.74
C THR A 178 -14.24 25.73 3.62
N VAL A 179 -13.83 26.64 2.74
CA VAL A 179 -12.44 27.06 2.65
C VAL A 179 -11.94 27.69 3.97
N ARG A 180 -12.84 28.25 4.78
CA ARG A 180 -12.46 28.82 6.07
C ARG A 180 -11.99 27.77 7.06
N ASP A 181 -12.61 26.58 7.07
CA ASP A 181 -12.18 25.47 7.91
C ASP A 181 -10.76 25.02 7.52
N MET A 182 -10.50 24.93 6.22
CA MET A 182 -9.17 24.60 5.68
C MET A 182 -8.13 25.67 6.04
N GLU A 183 -8.48 26.95 6.02
CA GLU A 183 -7.61 28.05 6.47
C GLU A 183 -7.21 27.88 7.93
N ILE A 184 -8.18 27.58 8.81
CA ILE A 184 -7.93 27.38 10.24
C ILE A 184 -7.01 26.18 10.47
N ILE A 185 -7.26 25.06 9.79
CA ILE A 185 -6.42 23.85 9.91
C ILE A 185 -4.95 24.15 9.61
N PHE A 186 -4.68 24.94 8.58
CA PHE A 186 -3.31 25.26 8.16
C PHE A 186 -2.80 26.63 8.60
N ASP A 187 -3.49 27.29 9.55
CA ASP A 187 -3.02 28.54 10.11
C ASP A 187 -1.67 28.38 10.81
N GLY A 188 -0.68 29.17 10.37
CA GLY A 188 0.70 29.13 10.87
C GLY A 188 1.50 27.89 10.46
N ILE A 189 1.00 27.04 9.55
CA ILE A 189 1.72 25.89 9.00
C ILE A 189 2.19 26.23 7.57
N PRO A 190 3.50 26.25 7.29
CA PRO A 190 4.05 26.66 5.99
C PRO A 190 3.86 25.57 4.94
N LEU A 191 2.90 25.74 4.02
CA LEU A 191 2.54 24.76 3.00
C LEU A 191 3.61 24.55 1.90
N ASP A 192 4.59 25.43 1.81
CA ASP A 192 5.77 25.27 0.93
C ASP A 192 6.84 24.33 1.53
N LYS A 193 6.83 24.10 2.85
CA LYS A 193 7.83 23.32 3.59
C LYS A 193 7.32 21.99 4.09
N VAL A 194 6.02 21.87 4.37
CA VAL A 194 5.41 20.68 4.93
C VAL A 194 4.62 19.96 3.83
N SER A 195 4.83 18.66 3.68
CA SER A 195 4.00 17.85 2.79
C SER A 195 2.69 17.46 3.47
N VAL A 196 1.58 17.59 2.74
CA VAL A 196 0.23 17.31 3.26
C VAL A 196 -0.39 16.13 2.52
N SER A 197 -0.79 15.10 3.26
CA SER A 197 -1.62 14.02 2.73
C SER A 197 -3.08 14.22 3.17
N MET A 198 -4.01 14.07 2.25
CA MET A 198 -5.45 14.15 2.51
C MET A 198 -6.08 12.80 2.14
N THR A 199 -6.64 12.11 3.14
CA THR A 199 -7.31 10.83 2.96
C THR A 199 -8.77 11.06 2.54
N ILE A 200 -8.94 11.62 1.36
CA ILE A 200 -10.22 12.03 0.79
C ILE A 200 -10.40 11.43 -0.60
N ASN A 201 -11.60 10.92 -0.91
CA ASN A 201 -11.88 10.21 -2.16
C ASN A 201 -13.01 10.88 -2.95
N ALA A 202 -14.27 10.70 -2.57
CA ALA A 202 -15.40 11.23 -3.31
C ALA A 202 -15.34 12.76 -3.52
N PRO A 203 -15.17 13.60 -2.48
CA PRO A 203 -15.06 15.05 -2.62
C PRO A 203 -13.62 15.57 -2.82
N ALA A 204 -12.65 14.71 -3.14
CA ALA A 204 -11.22 15.06 -3.22
C ALA A 204 -10.92 16.29 -4.09
N ALA A 205 -11.63 16.47 -5.20
CA ALA A 205 -11.45 17.64 -6.08
C ALA A 205 -11.77 18.96 -5.37
N VAL A 206 -12.82 18.95 -4.54
CA VAL A 206 -13.26 20.15 -3.77
C VAL A 206 -12.24 20.46 -2.68
N LEU A 207 -11.83 19.45 -1.89
CA LEU A 207 -10.86 19.65 -0.80
C LEU A 207 -9.47 20.07 -1.34
N LEU A 208 -9.06 19.53 -2.50
CA LEU A 208 -7.83 20.01 -3.15
C LEU A 208 -7.94 21.46 -3.60
N ALA A 209 -9.09 21.87 -4.16
CA ALA A 209 -9.33 23.26 -4.54
C ALA A 209 -9.28 24.20 -3.30
N MET A 210 -9.85 23.79 -2.17
CA MET A 210 -9.76 24.54 -0.91
C MET A 210 -8.30 24.69 -0.46
N LEU A 211 -7.50 23.60 -0.50
CA LEU A 211 -6.08 23.67 -0.13
C LEU A 211 -5.28 24.60 -1.04
N ILE A 212 -5.56 24.59 -2.36
CA ILE A 212 -4.92 25.51 -3.32
C ILE A 212 -5.23 26.96 -2.95
N VAL A 213 -6.50 27.29 -2.64
CA VAL A 213 -6.89 28.63 -2.23
C VAL A 213 -6.19 29.05 -0.94
N VAL A 214 -6.07 28.16 0.05
CA VAL A 214 -5.33 28.43 1.29
C VAL A 214 -3.85 28.70 1.01
N ALA A 215 -3.22 27.91 0.16
CA ALA A 215 -1.84 28.12 -0.26
C ALA A 215 -1.64 29.48 -0.95
N GLU A 216 -2.54 29.85 -1.87
CA GLU A 216 -2.52 31.16 -2.54
C GLU A 216 -2.62 32.32 -1.54
N LYS A 217 -3.48 32.20 -0.52
CA LYS A 217 -3.61 33.19 0.57
C LYS A 217 -2.35 33.26 1.43
N GLN A 218 -1.60 32.17 1.57
CA GLN A 218 -0.28 32.16 2.21
C GLN A 218 0.85 32.66 1.30
N GLY A 219 0.56 33.02 0.04
CA GLY A 219 1.58 33.41 -0.94
C GLY A 219 2.36 32.23 -1.53
N VAL A 220 1.87 31.00 -1.37
CA VAL A 220 2.48 29.77 -1.87
C VAL A 220 1.82 29.37 -3.19
N PRO A 221 2.55 29.33 -4.32
CA PRO A 221 1.98 28.91 -5.58
C PRO A 221 1.63 27.42 -5.55
N MET A 222 0.56 27.01 -6.24
CA MET A 222 0.13 25.60 -6.29
C MET A 222 1.23 24.64 -6.78
N SER A 223 2.15 25.12 -7.60
CA SER A 223 3.30 24.33 -8.08
C SER A 223 4.32 23.98 -6.99
N ALA A 224 4.33 24.70 -5.87
CA ALA A 224 5.19 24.43 -4.72
C ALA A 224 4.55 23.43 -3.73
N LEU A 225 3.23 23.25 -3.79
CA LEU A 225 2.54 22.29 -2.93
C LEU A 225 3.07 20.88 -3.12
N SER A 226 3.38 20.23 -2.03
CA SER A 226 3.86 18.85 -1.98
C SER A 226 2.93 18.01 -1.09
N GLY A 227 2.45 16.91 -1.61
CA GLY A 227 1.53 16.08 -0.86
C GLY A 227 0.76 15.10 -1.73
N THR A 228 -0.36 14.64 -1.20
CA THR A 228 -1.18 13.60 -1.82
C THR A 228 -2.65 13.82 -1.52
N THR A 229 -3.52 13.68 -2.51
CA THR A 229 -4.92 13.30 -2.31
C THR A 229 -5.07 11.80 -2.56
N GLN A 230 -5.82 11.10 -1.70
CA GLN A 230 -6.03 9.66 -1.88
C GLN A 230 -6.74 9.36 -3.20
N THR A 231 -7.90 9.94 -3.42
CA THR A 231 -8.62 9.97 -4.73
C THR A 231 -8.82 8.57 -5.34
N ASP A 232 -8.77 7.52 -4.54
CA ASP A 232 -8.96 6.13 -4.97
C ASP A 232 -10.41 5.70 -4.77
N ILE A 233 -11.20 5.80 -5.83
CA ILE A 233 -12.61 5.48 -5.74
C ILE A 233 -12.90 3.97 -5.88
N LEU A 234 -12.05 3.22 -6.58
CA LEU A 234 -12.28 1.79 -6.77
C LEU A 234 -12.27 1.06 -5.43
N LYS A 235 -11.31 1.37 -4.53
CA LYS A 235 -11.27 0.78 -3.19
C LYS A 235 -12.49 1.16 -2.34
N GLU A 236 -13.15 2.29 -2.63
CA GLU A 236 -14.39 2.66 -1.96
C GLU A 236 -15.52 1.68 -2.30
N PHE A 237 -15.67 1.32 -3.56
CA PHE A 237 -16.63 0.31 -3.99
C PHE A 237 -16.26 -1.10 -3.53
N ILE A 238 -14.98 -1.35 -3.29
CA ILE A 238 -14.49 -2.64 -2.79
C ILE A 238 -14.73 -2.78 -1.27
N ALA A 239 -14.25 -1.83 -0.47
CA ALA A 239 -14.09 -1.98 0.97
C ALA A 239 -14.67 -0.84 1.82
N GLN A 240 -14.26 0.41 1.64
CA GLN A 240 -14.53 1.50 2.58
C GLN A 240 -15.94 2.10 2.43
N LYS A 241 -16.48 2.14 1.20
CA LYS A 241 -17.89 2.47 0.89
C LYS A 241 -18.26 3.97 1.00
N GLU A 242 -17.31 4.85 0.85
CA GLU A 242 -17.48 6.31 0.88
C GLU A 242 -17.54 6.90 -0.54
N TRP A 243 -18.64 6.71 -1.25
CA TRP A 243 -18.86 7.25 -2.59
C TRP A 243 -20.05 8.21 -2.65
N ALA A 244 -19.98 9.19 -3.54
CA ALA A 244 -21.06 10.16 -3.79
C ALA A 244 -21.76 9.98 -5.13
N PHE A 245 -21.08 9.39 -6.12
CA PHE A 245 -21.56 9.20 -7.49
C PHE A 245 -21.41 7.76 -7.94
N THR A 246 -21.86 7.47 -9.17
CA THR A 246 -21.57 6.18 -9.81
C THR A 246 -20.09 6.00 -10.09
N PRO A 247 -19.58 4.77 -10.25
CA PRO A 247 -18.18 4.54 -10.61
C PRO A 247 -17.71 5.35 -11.82
N GLU A 248 -18.50 5.41 -12.90
CA GLU A 248 -18.17 6.22 -14.09
C GLU A 248 -18.10 7.70 -13.79
N GLY A 249 -19.00 8.24 -12.95
CA GLY A 249 -19.00 9.65 -12.55
C GLY A 249 -17.70 10.00 -11.79
N HIS A 250 -17.30 9.15 -10.87
CA HIS A 250 -16.05 9.32 -10.12
C HIS A 250 -14.81 9.18 -11.01
N LEU A 251 -14.75 8.16 -11.88
CA LEU A 251 -13.62 7.96 -12.79
C LEU A 251 -13.42 9.17 -13.73
N ARG A 252 -14.51 9.84 -14.12
CA ARG A 252 -14.43 11.10 -14.87
C ARG A 252 -13.73 12.18 -14.06
N ILE A 253 -14.13 12.39 -12.78
CA ILE A 253 -13.52 13.39 -11.90
C ILE A 253 -12.04 13.08 -11.67
N ILE A 254 -11.70 11.81 -11.43
CA ILE A 254 -10.31 11.38 -11.24
C ILE A 254 -9.46 11.67 -12.48
N ARG A 255 -9.98 11.40 -13.67
CA ARG A 255 -9.31 11.71 -14.91
C ARG A 255 -9.03 13.22 -15.04
N ASP A 256 -10.02 14.04 -14.73
CA ASP A 256 -9.91 15.50 -14.83
C ASP A 256 -8.91 16.04 -13.77
N MET A 257 -8.91 15.50 -12.55
CA MET A 257 -7.89 15.78 -11.53
C MET A 257 -6.47 15.34 -11.95
N MET A 258 -6.35 14.15 -12.55
CA MET A 258 -5.10 13.63 -13.07
C MET A 258 -4.51 14.59 -14.12
N GLU A 259 -5.32 15.04 -15.06
CA GLU A 259 -4.91 16.00 -16.10
C GLU A 259 -4.52 17.34 -15.50
N PHE A 260 -5.34 17.91 -14.60
CA PHE A 260 -5.09 19.18 -13.95
C PHE A 260 -3.77 19.15 -13.13
N CYS A 261 -3.60 18.16 -12.26
CA CYS A 261 -2.42 18.07 -11.40
C CYS A 261 -1.14 17.77 -12.20
N THR A 262 -1.22 16.95 -13.24
CA THR A 262 -0.08 16.69 -14.11
C THR A 262 0.46 17.96 -14.75
N ARG A 263 -0.42 18.91 -15.13
CA ARG A 263 -0.03 20.17 -15.77
C ARG A 263 0.40 21.26 -14.78
N ASN A 264 -0.25 21.34 -13.61
CA ASN A 264 -0.16 22.51 -12.73
C ASN A 264 0.54 22.24 -11.40
N MET A 265 0.60 20.99 -10.92
CA MET A 265 1.08 20.63 -9.59
C MET A 265 2.17 19.55 -9.66
N PRO A 266 3.40 19.89 -10.09
CA PRO A 266 4.45 18.91 -10.40
C PRO A 266 4.94 18.11 -9.21
N ARG A 267 4.66 18.53 -7.98
CA ARG A 267 5.05 17.87 -6.72
C ARG A 267 3.89 17.17 -6.02
N TRP A 268 2.67 17.21 -6.59
CA TRP A 268 1.47 16.64 -6.01
C TRP A 268 1.21 15.22 -6.53
N HIS A 269 0.97 14.30 -5.62
CA HIS A 269 0.47 12.96 -5.93
C HIS A 269 -1.05 13.00 -5.89
N TYR A 270 -1.69 13.04 -7.03
CA TYR A 270 -3.14 13.18 -7.12
C TYR A 270 -3.91 11.89 -6.91
N ILE A 271 -3.20 10.77 -6.69
CA ILE A 271 -3.80 9.49 -6.35
C ILE A 271 -2.86 8.70 -5.43
N SER A 272 -3.46 8.03 -4.44
CA SER A 272 -2.81 7.04 -3.59
C SER A 272 -3.66 5.78 -3.59
N ILE A 273 -3.28 4.82 -4.41
CA ILE A 273 -4.01 3.58 -4.66
C ILE A 273 -3.90 2.69 -3.43
N SER A 274 -5.04 2.35 -2.82
CA SER A 274 -5.09 1.94 -1.42
C SER A 274 -5.50 0.48 -1.22
N GLY A 275 -4.51 -0.34 -0.87
CA GLY A 275 -4.73 -1.71 -0.37
C GLY A 275 -5.07 -1.77 1.11
N TYR A 276 -4.72 -0.73 1.88
CA TYR A 276 -4.94 -0.69 3.34
C TYR A 276 -6.38 -1.06 3.72
N HIS A 277 -7.37 -0.39 3.14
CA HIS A 277 -8.79 -0.60 3.45
C HIS A 277 -9.28 -1.97 3.00
N ILE A 278 -8.75 -2.49 1.89
CA ILE A 278 -9.02 -3.84 1.40
C ILE A 278 -8.54 -4.87 2.43
N ARG A 279 -7.34 -4.67 2.97
CA ARG A 279 -6.76 -5.54 4.00
C ARG A 279 -7.53 -5.48 5.31
N GLU A 280 -7.88 -4.27 5.79
CA GLU A 280 -8.66 -4.06 7.01
C GLU A 280 -10.08 -4.64 6.90
N ALA A 281 -10.65 -4.73 5.68
CA ALA A 281 -11.92 -5.42 5.44
C ALA A 281 -11.81 -6.96 5.51
N GLY A 282 -10.62 -7.50 5.75
CA GLY A 282 -10.38 -8.93 5.96
C GLY A 282 -9.76 -9.68 4.78
N ALA A 283 -9.27 -8.97 3.77
CA ALA A 283 -8.52 -9.58 2.67
C ALA A 283 -7.20 -10.20 3.15
N SER A 284 -6.70 -11.21 2.46
CA SER A 284 -5.34 -11.72 2.64
C SER A 284 -4.29 -10.77 2.06
N ALA A 285 -3.02 -10.96 2.40
CA ALA A 285 -1.93 -10.15 1.83
C ALA A 285 -1.82 -10.28 0.31
N VAL A 286 -2.09 -11.46 -0.25
CA VAL A 286 -2.15 -11.68 -1.70
C VAL A 286 -3.32 -10.93 -2.34
N GLN A 287 -4.50 -10.95 -1.71
CA GLN A 287 -5.67 -10.23 -2.19
C GLN A 287 -5.46 -8.71 -2.13
N GLU A 288 -4.91 -8.20 -1.03
CA GLU A 288 -4.51 -6.79 -0.92
C GLU A 288 -3.57 -6.41 -2.07
N LEU A 289 -2.49 -7.17 -2.27
CA LEU A 289 -1.53 -6.95 -3.35
C LEU A 289 -2.21 -6.93 -4.73
N ALA A 290 -2.99 -7.97 -5.01
CA ALA A 290 -3.58 -8.16 -6.33
C ALA A 290 -4.65 -7.10 -6.65
N PHE A 291 -5.56 -6.83 -5.74
CA PHE A 291 -6.65 -5.88 -5.98
C PHE A 291 -6.12 -4.44 -6.07
N THR A 292 -5.16 -4.08 -5.21
CA THR A 292 -4.51 -2.75 -5.27
C THR A 292 -3.79 -2.53 -6.59
N LEU A 293 -3.05 -3.51 -7.09
CA LEU A 293 -2.35 -3.36 -8.38
C LEU A 293 -3.32 -3.35 -9.56
N MET A 294 -4.42 -4.11 -9.51
CA MET A 294 -5.46 -4.05 -10.54
C MET A 294 -6.21 -2.71 -10.55
N ASP A 295 -6.45 -2.10 -9.38
CA ASP A 295 -6.92 -0.72 -9.30
C ASP A 295 -5.92 0.24 -9.97
N GLY A 296 -4.62 0.06 -9.66
CA GLY A 296 -3.54 0.83 -10.26
C GLY A 296 -3.51 0.72 -11.78
N PHE A 297 -3.58 -0.48 -12.33
CA PHE A 297 -3.62 -0.69 -13.78
C PHE A 297 -4.87 -0.08 -14.41
N THR A 298 -6.02 -0.12 -13.73
CA THR A 298 -7.25 0.52 -14.19
C THR A 298 -7.09 2.05 -14.27
N TYR A 299 -6.40 2.68 -13.33
CA TYR A 299 -6.10 4.11 -13.40
C TYR A 299 -5.06 4.45 -14.46
N VAL A 300 -4.11 3.57 -14.76
CA VAL A 300 -3.21 3.73 -15.91
C VAL A 300 -3.99 3.68 -17.22
N ASP A 301 -4.90 2.71 -17.37
CA ASP A 301 -5.78 2.58 -18.53
C ASP A 301 -6.63 3.84 -18.72
N LEU A 302 -7.16 4.40 -17.62
CA LEU A 302 -7.96 5.63 -17.62
C LEU A 302 -7.14 6.82 -18.16
N GLY A 303 -5.89 6.98 -17.67
CA GLY A 303 -4.99 8.05 -18.11
C GLY A 303 -4.64 7.94 -19.59
N ILE A 304 -4.27 6.75 -20.06
CA ILE A 304 -3.94 6.52 -21.48
C ILE A 304 -5.18 6.70 -22.38
N SER A 305 -6.33 6.21 -21.93
CA SER A 305 -7.60 6.35 -22.69
C SER A 305 -8.07 7.80 -22.80
N SER A 306 -7.58 8.71 -21.95
CA SER A 306 -7.81 10.15 -22.06
C SER A 306 -6.86 10.87 -23.04
N GLY A 307 -5.88 10.14 -23.59
CA GLY A 307 -4.90 10.67 -24.53
C GLY A 307 -3.59 11.12 -23.91
N MET A 308 -3.39 10.93 -22.60
CA MET A 308 -2.11 11.21 -21.93
C MET A 308 -1.10 10.10 -22.17
N LYS A 309 0.19 10.45 -22.23
CA LYS A 309 1.27 9.45 -22.27
C LYS A 309 1.55 8.94 -20.87
N VAL A 310 1.84 7.64 -20.74
CA VAL A 310 2.09 7.00 -19.44
C VAL A 310 3.17 7.72 -18.62
N ASP A 311 4.24 8.17 -19.26
CA ASP A 311 5.35 8.85 -18.60
C ASP A 311 5.07 10.31 -18.18
N GLU A 312 3.94 10.88 -18.59
CA GLU A 312 3.50 12.21 -18.17
C GLU A 312 2.80 12.15 -16.80
N PHE A 313 1.91 11.16 -16.59
CA PHE A 313 1.06 11.09 -15.40
C PHE A 313 1.49 10.03 -14.37
N ALA A 314 1.95 8.83 -14.81
CA ALA A 314 2.28 7.74 -13.90
C ALA A 314 3.42 8.05 -12.89
N PRO A 315 4.38 8.96 -13.16
CA PRO A 315 5.35 9.39 -12.13
C PRO A 315 4.74 9.98 -10.86
N ARG A 316 3.46 10.33 -10.87
CA ARG A 316 2.70 10.90 -9.74
C ARG A 316 1.81 9.89 -9.03
N PHE A 317 1.78 8.65 -9.48
CA PHE A 317 1.08 7.58 -8.75
C PHE A 317 1.83 7.28 -7.45
N SER A 318 1.07 7.08 -6.41
CA SER A 318 1.52 6.54 -5.13
C SER A 318 0.57 5.45 -4.67
N PHE A 319 0.99 4.68 -3.67
CA PHE A 319 0.23 3.56 -3.16
C PHE A 319 0.11 3.65 -1.65
N PHE A 320 -0.83 2.92 -1.10
CA PHE A 320 -1.04 2.82 0.33
C PHE A 320 -1.33 1.37 0.71
N PHE A 321 -0.44 0.77 1.50
CA PHE A 321 -0.55 -0.61 1.94
C PHE A 321 -0.71 -0.72 3.46
N ASN A 322 -1.27 -1.82 3.89
CA ASN A 322 -1.31 -2.26 5.26
C ASN A 322 0.01 -2.99 5.64
N SER A 323 0.30 -3.06 6.93
CA SER A 323 1.32 -3.95 7.49
C SER A 323 0.76 -4.64 8.73
N THR A 324 0.63 -5.96 8.68
CA THR A 324 0.08 -6.78 9.77
C THR A 324 1.18 -7.56 10.51
N MET A 325 0.78 -8.37 11.50
CA MET A 325 1.67 -9.21 12.28
C MET A 325 2.35 -10.37 11.52
N ASN A 326 1.94 -10.63 10.25
CA ASN A 326 2.57 -11.68 9.44
C ASN A 326 3.86 -11.21 8.79
N PHE A 327 4.84 -10.96 9.61
CA PHE A 327 6.07 -10.23 9.37
C PHE A 327 6.73 -10.49 8.00
N PHE A 328 7.07 -11.73 7.69
CA PHE A 328 7.75 -12.06 6.42
C PHE A 328 6.83 -11.98 5.22
N GLU A 329 5.54 -12.28 5.38
CA GLU A 329 4.56 -12.15 4.31
C GLU A 329 4.36 -10.70 3.89
N GLU A 330 4.34 -9.76 4.86
CA GLU A 330 4.25 -8.34 4.60
C GLU A 330 5.49 -7.83 3.84
N ILE A 331 6.69 -8.20 4.27
CA ILE A 331 7.93 -7.84 3.58
C ILE A 331 7.94 -8.36 2.14
N ALA A 332 7.57 -9.62 1.95
CA ALA A 332 7.48 -10.24 0.63
C ALA A 332 6.42 -9.57 -0.26
N LYS A 333 5.28 -9.16 0.30
CA LYS A 333 4.24 -8.40 -0.38
C LYS A 333 4.78 -7.09 -0.96
N PHE A 334 5.49 -6.29 -0.17
CA PHE A 334 6.04 -5.02 -0.63
C PHE A 334 7.12 -5.20 -1.71
N ARG A 335 7.95 -6.22 -1.60
CA ARG A 335 8.96 -6.59 -2.61
C ARG A 335 8.28 -7.03 -3.92
N ALA A 336 7.27 -7.90 -3.83
CA ALA A 336 6.49 -8.35 -4.98
C ALA A 336 5.73 -7.18 -5.64
N ALA A 337 5.13 -6.28 -4.86
CA ALA A 337 4.40 -5.12 -5.36
C ALA A 337 5.29 -4.24 -6.27
N ARG A 338 6.50 -3.90 -5.81
CA ARG A 338 7.46 -3.11 -6.61
C ARG A 338 7.84 -3.82 -7.89
N LYS A 339 8.18 -5.11 -7.80
CA LYS A 339 8.60 -5.91 -8.95
C LYS A 339 7.48 -6.06 -9.99
N ILE A 340 6.26 -6.39 -9.56
CA ILE A 340 5.10 -6.52 -10.45
C ILE A 340 4.82 -5.19 -11.15
N TRP A 341 4.70 -4.11 -10.38
CA TRP A 341 4.43 -2.78 -10.93
C TRP A 341 5.46 -2.39 -11.99
N ALA A 342 6.74 -2.49 -11.66
CA ALA A 342 7.82 -2.15 -12.57
C ALA A 342 7.79 -2.98 -13.86
N THR A 343 7.56 -4.29 -13.74
CA THR A 343 7.49 -5.21 -14.87
C THR A 343 6.33 -4.84 -15.80
N VAL A 344 5.13 -4.65 -15.26
CA VAL A 344 3.95 -4.35 -16.05
C VAL A 344 4.04 -2.95 -16.70
N MET A 345 4.49 -1.95 -15.94
CA MET A 345 4.66 -0.60 -16.48
C MET A 345 5.66 -0.56 -17.62
N ARG A 346 6.77 -1.26 -17.51
CA ARG A 346 7.80 -1.33 -18.56
C ARG A 346 7.35 -2.15 -19.77
N GLU A 347 6.89 -3.37 -19.52
CA GLU A 347 6.68 -4.35 -20.59
C GLU A 347 5.33 -4.23 -21.29
N PHE A 348 4.28 -3.94 -20.53
CA PHE A 348 2.93 -3.84 -21.09
C PHE A 348 2.57 -2.42 -21.50
N TYR A 349 2.81 -1.44 -20.61
CA TYR A 349 2.47 -0.03 -20.86
C TYR A 349 3.57 0.74 -21.59
N GLY A 350 4.76 0.18 -21.75
CA GLY A 350 5.86 0.79 -22.47
C GLY A 350 6.48 2.00 -21.79
N ALA A 351 6.36 2.11 -20.47
CA ALA A 351 6.98 3.17 -19.70
C ALA A 351 8.49 3.17 -19.85
N ARG A 352 9.08 4.35 -20.02
CA ARG A 352 10.53 4.56 -20.17
C ARG A 352 11.11 5.41 -19.06
N ASN A 353 10.28 6.24 -18.42
CA ASN A 353 10.71 7.01 -17.26
C ASN A 353 10.81 6.10 -16.04
N PRO A 354 11.97 5.96 -15.39
CA PRO A 354 12.09 5.14 -14.17
C PRO A 354 11.06 5.48 -13.10
N ARG A 355 10.67 6.75 -12.97
CA ARG A 355 9.65 7.18 -12.00
C ARG A 355 8.26 6.61 -12.28
N SER A 356 7.92 6.29 -13.52
CA SER A 356 6.66 5.62 -13.88
C SER A 356 6.65 4.16 -13.44
N MET A 357 7.82 3.54 -13.34
CA MET A 357 8.02 2.15 -12.96
C MET A 357 8.23 1.98 -11.44
N THR A 358 8.50 3.05 -10.70
CA THR A 358 8.67 2.98 -9.24
C THR A 358 7.33 2.97 -8.54
N LEU A 359 7.09 1.94 -7.70
CA LEU A 359 5.95 1.88 -6.80
C LEU A 359 6.37 2.47 -5.44
N ARG A 360 6.03 3.74 -5.22
CA ARG A 360 6.22 4.43 -3.94
C ARG A 360 4.96 4.28 -3.11
N PHE A 361 5.11 3.94 -1.85
CA PHE A 361 3.95 3.69 -1.02
C PHE A 361 4.11 4.24 0.40
N HIS A 362 2.96 4.59 0.95
CA HIS A 362 2.73 4.77 2.36
C HIS A 362 2.35 3.44 2.99
N THR A 363 2.72 3.22 4.23
CA THR A 363 2.25 2.08 5.02
C THR A 363 1.59 2.60 6.29
N GLN A 364 0.48 2.00 6.65
CA GLN A 364 -0.09 2.09 7.99
C GLN A 364 -0.06 0.70 8.63
N THR A 365 0.32 0.64 9.89
CA THR A 365 0.20 -0.58 10.69
C THR A 365 -1.27 -0.97 10.82
N SER A 366 -1.57 -2.26 10.92
CA SER A 366 -2.95 -2.74 10.91
C SER A 366 -3.71 -2.37 12.17
N GLY A 367 -4.87 -1.75 12.01
CA GLY A 367 -5.83 -1.53 13.10
C GLY A 367 -6.52 -2.83 13.53
N ALA A 368 -6.83 -3.70 12.56
CA ALA A 368 -7.51 -4.97 12.81
C ALA A 368 -6.72 -5.97 13.68
N SER A 369 -5.41 -5.79 13.81
CA SER A 369 -4.56 -6.61 14.68
C SER A 369 -4.61 -6.18 16.15
N LEU A 370 -5.06 -4.95 16.42
CA LEU A 370 -5.03 -4.34 17.75
C LEU A 370 -6.29 -4.72 18.54
N THR A 371 -6.10 -4.87 19.85
CA THR A 371 -7.19 -5.27 20.75
C THR A 371 -7.47 -4.18 21.79
N TRP A 372 -8.72 -4.05 22.19
CA TRP A 372 -9.09 -3.13 23.26
C TRP A 372 -8.72 -3.65 24.65
N GLN A 373 -8.57 -4.97 24.79
CA GLN A 373 -8.04 -5.59 25.99
C GLN A 373 -6.52 -5.45 26.04
N GLN A 374 -5.99 -5.13 27.21
CA GLN A 374 -4.54 -4.98 27.43
C GLN A 374 -3.87 -4.05 26.39
N PRO A 375 -4.29 -2.78 26.29
CA PRO A 375 -3.92 -1.89 25.18
C PRO A 375 -2.41 -1.66 25.07
N LEU A 376 -1.65 -1.74 26.16
CA LEU A 376 -0.18 -1.59 26.12
C LEU A 376 0.52 -2.67 25.28
N ASN A 377 -0.11 -3.86 25.11
CA ASN A 377 0.41 -4.88 24.20
C ASN A 377 0.31 -4.46 22.73
N ASN A 378 -0.56 -3.48 22.41
CA ASN A 378 -0.67 -2.92 21.07
C ASN A 378 0.60 -2.17 20.67
N ILE A 379 1.36 -1.60 21.60
CA ILE A 379 2.68 -0.98 21.34
C ILE A 379 3.60 -2.01 20.70
N ILE A 380 3.63 -3.22 21.23
CA ILE A 380 4.47 -4.32 20.73
C ILE A 380 4.00 -4.75 19.33
N ARG A 381 2.68 -4.90 19.13
CA ARG A 381 2.11 -5.27 17.82
C ARG A 381 2.48 -4.22 16.77
N THR A 382 2.17 -2.97 17.04
CA THR A 382 2.48 -1.84 16.15
C THR A 382 3.97 -1.75 15.83
N THR A 383 4.85 -2.03 16.81
CA THR A 383 6.32 -2.04 16.59
C THR A 383 6.73 -3.11 15.58
N ILE A 384 6.20 -4.33 15.71
CA ILE A 384 6.50 -5.44 14.79
C ILE A 384 5.99 -5.13 13.38
N GLU A 385 4.78 -4.58 13.26
CA GLU A 385 4.18 -4.19 11.99
C GLU A 385 4.94 -3.04 11.32
N ALA A 386 5.36 -2.04 12.11
CA ALA A 386 6.19 -0.94 11.63
C ALA A 386 7.56 -1.44 11.16
N LEU A 387 8.17 -2.37 11.88
CA LEU A 387 9.43 -2.99 11.48
C LEU A 387 9.30 -3.76 10.16
N ALA A 388 8.20 -4.49 9.96
CA ALA A 388 7.92 -5.15 8.68
C ALA A 388 7.77 -4.15 7.52
N ALA A 389 7.10 -3.02 7.76
CA ALA A 389 6.96 -1.94 6.77
C ALA A 389 8.31 -1.31 6.40
N VAL A 390 9.18 -1.05 7.39
CA VAL A 390 10.52 -0.47 7.18
C VAL A 390 11.42 -1.44 6.42
N LEU A 391 11.50 -2.70 6.85
CA LEU A 391 12.24 -3.75 6.13
C LEU A 391 11.65 -4.02 4.74
N GLY A 392 10.36 -3.77 4.56
CA GLY A 392 9.67 -3.80 3.28
C GLY A 392 9.95 -2.61 2.37
N GLY A 393 10.61 -1.55 2.87
CA GLY A 393 11.07 -0.40 2.08
C GLY A 393 10.01 0.67 1.84
N THR A 394 9.15 0.97 2.80
CA THR A 394 8.12 2.04 2.74
C THR A 394 8.72 3.44 2.61
N GLN A 395 8.01 4.38 1.97
CA GLN A 395 8.44 5.78 1.82
C GLN A 395 7.83 6.71 2.88
N SER A 396 6.70 6.32 3.46
CA SER A 396 6.13 7.00 4.63
C SER A 396 5.39 5.99 5.50
N LEU A 397 5.29 6.27 6.79
CA LEU A 397 4.74 5.34 7.77
C LEU A 397 3.82 6.07 8.74
N HIS A 398 2.66 5.47 9.00
CA HIS A 398 1.82 5.72 10.15
C HIS A 398 1.87 4.52 11.09
N THR A 399 2.04 4.78 12.36
CA THR A 399 1.95 3.78 13.44
C THR A 399 0.69 4.05 14.25
N ASN A 400 -0.19 3.05 14.33
CA ASN A 400 -1.40 3.15 15.15
C ASN A 400 -1.03 3.30 16.62
N SER A 401 -1.80 4.10 17.34
CA SER A 401 -1.63 4.30 18.77
C SER A 401 -2.16 3.09 19.56
N TYR A 402 -1.70 2.90 20.77
CA TYR A 402 -2.09 1.74 21.59
C TYR A 402 -3.59 1.74 21.96
N ASP A 403 -4.23 2.91 21.91
CA ASP A 403 -5.65 3.12 22.18
C ASP A 403 -6.54 3.07 20.91
N GLU A 404 -5.98 2.74 19.75
CA GLU A 404 -6.66 2.68 18.45
C GLU A 404 -7.99 1.90 18.48
N ALA A 405 -8.01 0.78 19.21
CA ALA A 405 -9.21 -0.05 19.32
C ALA A 405 -10.33 0.58 20.17
N TRP A 406 -10.09 1.73 20.80
CA TRP A 406 -11.06 2.42 21.66
C TRP A 406 -11.61 3.69 21.04
N ALA A 407 -10.72 4.54 20.52
CA ALA A 407 -11.06 5.87 20.03
C ALA A 407 -9.91 6.49 19.23
N LEU A 408 -10.10 7.71 18.76
CA LEU A 408 -9.00 8.56 18.27
C LEU A 408 -7.95 8.74 19.35
N PRO A 409 -6.65 8.81 18.98
CA PRO A 409 -5.57 8.73 19.93
C PRO A 409 -5.50 9.96 20.88
N THR A 410 -5.21 9.68 22.13
CA THR A 410 -4.80 10.72 23.10
C THR A 410 -3.44 11.32 22.70
N GLU A 411 -3.05 12.44 23.29
CA GLU A 411 -1.72 13.03 23.05
C GLU A 411 -0.58 12.10 23.49
N GLU A 412 -0.74 11.44 24.62
CA GLU A 412 0.23 10.44 25.11
C GLU A 412 0.35 9.26 24.14
N ALA A 413 -0.78 8.69 23.70
CA ALA A 413 -0.81 7.53 22.83
C ALA A 413 -0.21 7.83 21.44
N VAL A 414 -0.54 8.98 20.84
CA VAL A 414 0.03 9.38 19.55
C VAL A 414 1.51 9.69 19.64
N LEU A 415 1.97 10.22 20.79
CA LEU A 415 3.40 10.44 21.01
C LEU A 415 4.17 9.12 21.10
N VAL A 416 3.65 8.12 21.83
CA VAL A 416 4.24 6.77 21.88
C VAL A 416 4.29 6.15 20.48
N ALA A 417 3.24 6.29 19.69
CA ALA A 417 3.20 5.80 18.31
C ALA A 417 4.27 6.47 17.43
N LEU A 418 4.45 7.79 17.55
CA LEU A 418 5.52 8.50 16.83
C LEU A 418 6.91 8.07 17.31
N ARG A 419 7.11 7.92 18.63
CA ARG A 419 8.38 7.44 19.21
C ARG A 419 8.73 6.03 18.75
N THR A 420 7.75 5.16 18.50
CA THR A 420 7.97 3.82 17.92
C THR A 420 8.73 3.91 16.60
N GLN A 421 8.36 4.83 15.72
CA GLN A 421 9.08 5.05 14.46
C GLN A 421 10.49 5.61 14.69
N GLN A 422 10.63 6.56 15.60
CA GLN A 422 11.93 7.18 15.93
C GLN A 422 12.89 6.18 16.55
N ILE A 423 12.42 5.30 17.43
CA ILE A 423 13.25 4.20 18.00
C ILE A 423 13.75 3.27 16.90
N ILE A 424 12.89 2.85 15.97
CA ILE A 424 13.32 2.03 14.83
C ILE A 424 14.36 2.76 13.98
N ALA A 425 14.19 4.07 13.79
CA ALA A 425 15.06 4.87 12.93
C ALA A 425 16.42 5.19 13.56
N GLU A 426 16.48 5.46 14.85
CA GLU A 426 17.64 6.07 15.51
C GLU A 426 18.34 5.14 16.52
N GLU A 427 17.65 4.11 17.02
CA GLU A 427 18.21 3.22 18.06
C GLU A 427 18.46 1.80 17.52
N THR A 428 18.13 1.53 16.25
CA THR A 428 18.41 0.25 15.59
C THR A 428 19.32 0.45 14.39
N ASP A 429 19.96 -0.60 13.91
CA ASP A 429 20.76 -0.63 12.69
C ASP A 429 19.94 -0.94 11.41
N VAL A 430 18.61 -1.02 11.53
CA VAL A 430 17.71 -1.38 10.43
C VAL A 430 17.84 -0.45 9.22
N PRO A 431 17.97 0.90 9.37
CA PRO A 431 18.15 1.80 8.22
C PRO A 431 19.60 1.87 7.70
N ASP A 432 20.56 1.24 8.36
CA ASP A 432 21.98 1.37 8.05
C ASP A 432 22.42 0.64 6.78
N THR A 433 21.67 -0.39 6.37
CA THR A 433 21.89 -1.07 5.10
C THR A 433 20.59 -1.19 4.31
N ILE A 434 20.70 -1.30 2.99
CA ILE A 434 19.55 -1.35 2.09
C ILE A 434 19.13 -2.80 1.90
N ASP A 435 17.84 -3.10 2.15
CA ASP A 435 17.24 -4.42 1.93
C ASP A 435 18.05 -5.56 2.57
N PRO A 436 18.23 -5.55 3.90
CA PRO A 436 19.10 -6.49 4.60
C PRO A 436 18.64 -7.95 4.50
N LEU A 437 17.39 -8.20 4.11
CA LEU A 437 16.82 -9.53 3.93
C LEU A 437 16.98 -10.08 2.50
N ALA A 438 17.54 -9.29 1.58
CA ALA A 438 17.79 -9.75 0.22
C ALA A 438 18.75 -10.96 0.22
N GLY A 439 18.41 -11.97 -0.60
CA GLY A 439 19.16 -13.22 -0.67
C GLY A 439 18.78 -14.24 0.39
N SER A 440 17.87 -13.92 1.32
CA SER A 440 17.24 -14.92 2.18
C SER A 440 16.43 -15.89 1.30
N TYR A 441 16.77 -17.17 1.32
CA TYR A 441 16.08 -18.18 0.52
C TYR A 441 14.57 -18.18 0.78
N PHE A 442 14.17 -18.01 2.02
CA PHE A 442 12.76 -17.93 2.39
C PHE A 442 12.08 -16.67 1.86
N VAL A 443 12.69 -15.49 2.07
CA VAL A 443 12.10 -14.22 1.65
C VAL A 443 12.01 -14.12 0.13
N GLU A 444 13.02 -14.55 -0.60
CA GLU A 444 13.00 -14.53 -2.06
C GLU A 444 11.97 -15.52 -2.62
N TRP A 445 11.90 -16.72 -2.04
CA TRP A 445 10.87 -17.71 -2.39
C TRP A 445 9.47 -17.15 -2.12
N LEU A 446 9.24 -16.55 -0.95
CA LEU A 446 7.93 -16.02 -0.59
C LEU A 446 7.55 -14.82 -1.46
N THR A 447 8.51 -13.98 -1.83
CA THR A 447 8.31 -12.87 -2.79
C THR A 447 7.83 -13.40 -4.15
N ASP A 448 8.43 -14.50 -4.63
CA ASP A 448 8.01 -15.15 -5.87
C ASP A 448 6.61 -15.78 -5.75
N GLN A 449 6.30 -16.42 -4.62
CA GLN A 449 4.95 -16.96 -4.37
C GLN A 449 3.89 -15.86 -4.35
N MET A 450 4.18 -14.70 -3.74
CA MET A 450 3.29 -13.55 -3.73
C MET A 450 3.05 -13.04 -5.16
N PHE A 451 4.09 -13.01 -6.00
CA PHE A 451 3.97 -12.63 -7.40
C PHE A 451 3.06 -13.59 -8.17
N GLU A 452 3.30 -14.90 -8.08
CA GLU A 452 2.51 -15.92 -8.80
C GLU A 452 1.04 -15.89 -8.37
N LYS A 453 0.78 -15.78 -7.07
CA LYS A 453 -0.59 -15.70 -6.55
C LYS A 453 -1.32 -14.43 -7.00
N ALA A 454 -0.62 -13.30 -7.09
CA ALA A 454 -1.19 -12.07 -7.65
C ALA A 454 -1.54 -12.23 -9.13
N LEU A 455 -0.69 -12.90 -9.93
CA LEU A 455 -0.98 -13.18 -11.35
C LEU A 455 -2.24 -14.03 -11.54
N GLU A 456 -2.53 -14.97 -10.64
CA GLU A 456 -3.77 -15.74 -10.68
C GLU A 456 -5.01 -14.84 -10.59
N TYR A 457 -4.99 -13.85 -9.66
CA TYR A 457 -6.06 -12.86 -9.53
C TYR A 457 -6.13 -11.91 -10.73
N PHE A 458 -5.00 -11.44 -11.24
CA PHE A 458 -4.98 -10.54 -12.42
C PHE A 458 -5.65 -11.20 -13.62
N HIS A 459 -5.29 -12.45 -13.90
CA HIS A 459 -5.89 -13.21 -14.99
C HIS A 459 -7.41 -13.33 -14.82
N LYS A 460 -7.86 -13.74 -13.63
CA LYS A 460 -9.28 -13.93 -13.32
C LYS A 460 -10.09 -12.63 -13.42
N ILE A 461 -9.55 -11.51 -12.93
CA ILE A 461 -10.20 -10.21 -13.01
C ILE A 461 -10.31 -9.72 -14.46
N ASP A 462 -9.25 -9.88 -15.25
CA ASP A 462 -9.29 -9.50 -16.66
C ASP A 462 -10.18 -10.42 -17.51
N GLU A 463 -10.34 -11.71 -17.17
CA GLU A 463 -11.37 -12.59 -17.78
C GLU A 463 -12.79 -12.08 -17.55
N MET A 464 -13.03 -11.38 -16.44
CA MET A 464 -14.33 -10.76 -16.14
C MET A 464 -14.54 -9.41 -16.84
N GLY A 465 -13.54 -8.92 -17.58
CA GLY A 465 -13.57 -7.62 -18.28
C GLY A 465 -12.93 -6.48 -17.48
N GLY A 466 -12.09 -6.80 -16.49
CA GLY A 466 -11.29 -5.86 -15.70
C GLY A 466 -11.88 -5.54 -14.34
N MET A 467 -11.14 -4.72 -13.57
CA MET A 467 -11.43 -4.46 -12.16
C MET A 467 -12.81 -3.82 -11.96
N LEU A 468 -13.21 -2.87 -12.80
CA LEU A 468 -14.52 -2.24 -12.70
C LEU A 468 -15.66 -3.28 -12.82
N ARG A 469 -15.58 -4.21 -13.78
CA ARG A 469 -16.57 -5.29 -13.94
C ARG A 469 -16.54 -6.29 -12.81
N ALA A 470 -15.35 -6.60 -12.28
CA ALA A 470 -15.21 -7.47 -11.11
C ALA A 470 -15.86 -6.86 -9.86
N ILE A 471 -15.74 -5.54 -9.66
CA ILE A 471 -16.40 -4.78 -8.60
C ILE A 471 -17.93 -4.79 -8.80
N GLU A 472 -18.42 -4.43 -10.00
CA GLU A 472 -19.84 -4.38 -10.32
C GLU A 472 -20.54 -5.74 -10.15
N SER A 473 -19.84 -6.85 -10.44
CA SER A 473 -20.35 -8.21 -10.25
C SER A 473 -20.33 -8.68 -8.77
N GLY A 474 -19.71 -7.89 -7.87
CA GLY A 474 -19.51 -8.24 -6.48
C GLY A 474 -18.45 -9.35 -6.25
N TYR A 475 -17.65 -9.68 -7.27
CA TYR A 475 -16.63 -10.73 -7.16
C TYR A 475 -15.58 -10.39 -6.11
N VAL A 476 -15.00 -9.18 -6.18
CA VAL A 476 -13.94 -8.75 -5.27
C VAL A 476 -14.42 -8.74 -3.81
N GLN A 477 -15.63 -8.21 -3.58
CA GLN A 477 -16.24 -8.15 -2.25
C GLN A 477 -16.48 -9.55 -1.67
N ARG A 478 -16.96 -10.50 -2.49
CA ARG A 478 -17.14 -11.89 -2.04
C ARG A 478 -15.83 -12.58 -1.67
N GLU A 479 -14.77 -12.42 -2.44
CA GLU A 479 -13.44 -12.96 -2.14
C GLU A 479 -12.93 -12.44 -0.78
N ILE A 480 -13.12 -11.15 -0.49
CA ILE A 480 -12.74 -10.54 0.79
C ILE A 480 -13.59 -11.12 1.93
N HIS A 481 -14.91 -11.17 1.78
CA HIS A 481 -15.82 -11.70 2.81
C HIS A 481 -15.54 -13.16 3.14
N GLU A 482 -15.26 -13.99 2.13
CA GLU A 482 -14.93 -15.40 2.36
C GLU A 482 -13.60 -15.56 3.09
N THR A 483 -12.61 -14.70 2.81
CA THR A 483 -11.33 -14.72 3.51
C THR A 483 -11.47 -14.24 4.94
N ALA A 484 -12.22 -13.16 5.18
CA ALA A 484 -12.54 -12.64 6.51
C ALA A 484 -13.23 -13.71 7.37
N TYR A 485 -14.23 -14.37 6.81
CA TYR A 485 -14.98 -15.43 7.50
C TYR A 485 -14.09 -16.63 7.88
N ARG A 486 -13.23 -17.09 6.95
CA ARG A 486 -12.27 -18.17 7.24
C ARG A 486 -11.27 -17.78 8.33
N THR A 487 -10.82 -16.52 8.32
CA THR A 487 -9.92 -16.00 9.35
C THR A 487 -10.60 -15.97 10.71
N GLN A 488 -11.85 -15.51 10.77
CA GLN A 488 -12.65 -15.52 12.00
C GLN A 488 -12.78 -16.94 12.57
N LEU A 489 -13.19 -17.92 11.76
CA LEU A 489 -13.29 -19.31 12.19
C LEU A 489 -11.95 -19.87 12.72
N ALA A 490 -10.82 -19.48 12.11
CA ALA A 490 -9.49 -19.92 12.55
C ALA A 490 -9.06 -19.26 13.88
N VAL A 491 -9.58 -18.09 14.22
CA VAL A 491 -9.32 -17.42 15.51
C VAL A 491 -10.19 -18.01 16.61
N GLU A 492 -11.42 -18.43 16.29
CA GLU A 492 -12.38 -19.00 17.25
C GLU A 492 -12.12 -20.48 17.57
N SER A 493 -11.33 -21.20 16.75
CA SER A 493 -10.96 -22.62 16.93
C SER A 493 -9.69 -22.79 17.74
#